data_64a0d214ca168c3b30d48c3ea53d2591
#
_entry.id   64a0d214ca168c3b30d48c3ea53d2591
#
_cell.length_a   1.000
_cell.length_b   1.000
_cell.length_c   1.000
_cell.angle_alpha   90.00
_cell.angle_beta   90.00
_cell.angle_gamma   90.00
#
_symmetry.space_group_name_H-M   'P 1'
#
loop_
_entity.id
_entity.type
_entity.pdbx_description
1 polymer ?
#
loop_
_entity_poly.entity_id
_entity_poly.type
_entity_poly.pdbx_seq_one_letter_code
_entity_poly.pdbx_strand_id
1 'polypeptide(L)'
;MQKPGRNRKQGGGNRRRKVAEEKYREDRRQMGKTILLVSREEMLHQAHNILQEKKYTIHGMRVISTENAVMEARKAIADGASIIIARGLQASLIKQYTDIPVVEIVLTAQEMALLVMRARQIVAKSRPVIAVVGFRNMFCDMSYFDELYGIDLRMYFAEQGAQLPGIVRRAVEDGVDLVIGGDTAVSIATEAGVPSLFLSTTEDSMRQAMAMAENLDYAMKVEKKTAAQMETLLDYSFSGVIRLDSQGLITAVNPVMEDIIGKKQEQLKGLFVGELAPLLGEEVLRQVLKEGKDSSLFLEWNHTPVFAVIAPVLYEERVEGAIITCHKTAPRAGTKEKRQEQRRKQEERGLPPLVRFEDILQGSPAMQECVRR
;
A
#
# COMPACT_ATOMS: atom_id res chain seq x y z
N MET A 1 -54.11 -37.13 -11.01
CA MET A 1 -52.68 -37.41 -10.98
C MET A 1 -51.95 -36.10 -11.21
N GLN A 2 -51.55 -35.45 -10.13
CA GLN A 2 -50.80 -34.18 -10.15
C GLN A 2 -49.32 -34.49 -9.94
N LYS A 3 -48.44 -33.92 -10.81
CA LYS A 3 -46.99 -33.94 -10.64
C LYS A 3 -46.58 -32.78 -9.72
N PRO A 4 -45.71 -32.98 -8.73
CA PRO A 4 -45.17 -31.88 -7.92
C PRO A 4 -44.04 -31.15 -8.62
N GLY A 5 -44.09 -29.82 -8.52
CA GLY A 5 -43.17 -28.87 -9.14
C GLY A 5 -41.77 -28.91 -8.55
N ARG A 6 -40.81 -28.84 -9.44
CA ARG A 6 -39.41 -28.43 -9.16
C ARG A 6 -39.34 -26.90 -9.14
N ASN A 7 -39.21 -26.34 -7.96
CA ASN A 7 -38.72 -24.95 -7.85
C ASN A 7 -38.05 -24.76 -6.48
N ARG A 8 -36.72 -24.67 -6.45
CA ARG A 8 -35.92 -24.01 -5.40
C ARG A 8 -34.42 -24.31 -5.61
N LYS A 9 -33.71 -23.42 -6.35
CA LYS A 9 -32.27 -23.15 -6.17
C LYS A 9 -31.74 -22.09 -7.17
N GLN A 10 -32.44 -20.98 -7.35
CA GLN A 10 -31.94 -19.86 -8.16
C GLN A 10 -31.75 -18.54 -7.39
N GLY A 11 -32.02 -18.49 -6.08
CA GLY A 11 -31.98 -17.24 -5.31
C GLY A 11 -30.60 -16.81 -4.80
N GLY A 12 -29.64 -17.71 -4.66
CA GLY A 12 -28.35 -17.42 -4.02
C GLY A 12 -27.34 -16.69 -4.92
N GLY A 13 -27.32 -17.01 -6.20
CA GLY A 13 -26.37 -16.44 -7.16
C GLY A 13 -26.63 -14.96 -7.47
N ASN A 14 -27.90 -14.58 -7.51
CA ASN A 14 -28.28 -13.20 -7.88
C ASN A 14 -28.06 -12.21 -6.73
N ARG A 15 -28.13 -12.64 -5.49
CA ARG A 15 -27.87 -11.80 -4.30
C ARG A 15 -26.36 -11.54 -4.13
N ARG A 16 -25.52 -12.55 -4.36
CA ARG A 16 -24.05 -12.42 -4.35
C ARG A 16 -23.55 -11.52 -5.50
N ARG A 17 -24.15 -11.63 -6.67
CA ARG A 17 -23.82 -10.79 -7.83
C ARG A 17 -24.19 -9.32 -7.61
N LYS A 18 -25.35 -9.03 -7.00
CA LYS A 18 -25.75 -7.68 -6.62
C LYS A 18 -24.82 -7.06 -5.58
N VAL A 19 -24.45 -7.83 -4.54
CA VAL A 19 -23.51 -7.35 -3.51
C VAL A 19 -22.12 -7.07 -4.11
N ALA A 20 -21.63 -7.93 -5.01
CA ALA A 20 -20.39 -7.68 -5.73
C ALA A 20 -20.45 -6.47 -6.67
N GLU A 21 -21.59 -6.25 -7.35
CA GLU A 21 -21.82 -5.07 -8.19
C GLU A 21 -21.98 -3.78 -7.38
N GLU A 22 -22.59 -3.84 -6.19
CA GLU A 22 -22.67 -2.70 -5.26
C GLU A 22 -21.30 -2.38 -4.66
N LYS A 23 -20.54 -3.37 -4.21
CA LYS A 23 -19.16 -3.20 -3.73
C LYS A 23 -18.26 -2.64 -4.84
N TYR A 24 -18.39 -3.13 -6.09
CA TYR A 24 -17.65 -2.60 -7.24
C TYR A 24 -18.06 -1.15 -7.61
N ARG A 25 -19.31 -0.76 -7.38
CA ARG A 25 -19.78 0.63 -7.55
C ARG A 25 -19.33 1.54 -6.41
N GLU A 26 -19.25 1.04 -5.18
CA GLU A 26 -18.65 1.74 -4.04
C GLU A 26 -17.16 1.91 -4.20
N ASP A 27 -16.43 0.88 -4.62
CA ASP A 27 -14.99 0.96 -4.95
C ASP A 27 -14.70 1.95 -6.10
N ARG A 28 -15.59 2.05 -7.09
CA ARG A 28 -15.50 3.08 -8.15
C ARG A 28 -15.77 4.49 -7.63
N ARG A 29 -16.60 4.66 -6.61
CA ARG A 29 -16.82 5.96 -5.92
C ARG A 29 -15.65 6.32 -5.01
N GLN A 30 -14.85 5.35 -4.58
CA GLN A 30 -13.61 5.50 -3.81
C GLN A 30 -12.35 5.55 -4.69
N MET A 31 -12.47 5.90 -5.97
CA MET A 31 -11.28 6.25 -6.76
C MET A 31 -10.60 7.43 -6.10
N GLY A 32 -9.41 7.18 -5.55
CA GLY A 32 -8.68 8.13 -4.77
C GLY A 32 -8.51 9.46 -5.51
N LYS A 33 -8.84 10.56 -4.83
CA LYS A 33 -8.73 11.91 -5.39
C LYS A 33 -7.37 12.50 -5.05
N THR A 34 -6.71 13.10 -6.03
CA THR A 34 -5.53 13.93 -5.80
C THR A 34 -5.96 15.39 -5.60
N ILE A 35 -5.57 15.98 -4.47
CA ILE A 35 -5.93 17.35 -4.10
C ILE A 35 -4.66 18.19 -4.00
N LEU A 36 -4.68 19.38 -4.60
CA LEU A 36 -3.60 20.36 -4.52
C LEU A 36 -3.95 21.44 -3.48
N LEU A 37 -3.11 21.55 -2.44
CA LEU A 37 -3.22 22.56 -1.40
C LEU A 37 -2.00 23.49 -1.49
N VAL A 38 -2.22 24.76 -1.79
CA VAL A 38 -1.16 25.76 -1.99
C VAL A 38 -1.38 27.00 -1.13
N SER A 39 -0.32 27.78 -0.93
CA SER A 39 -0.37 28.99 -0.07
C SER A 39 -0.76 30.25 -0.82
N ARG A 40 -0.77 30.24 -2.15
CA ARG A 40 -0.97 31.44 -2.98
C ARG A 40 -1.81 31.17 -4.23
N GLU A 41 -2.56 32.15 -4.66
CA GLU A 41 -3.37 32.15 -5.89
C GLU A 41 -2.49 31.96 -7.16
N GLU A 42 -1.28 32.54 -7.19
CA GLU A 42 -0.34 32.39 -8.32
C GLU A 42 -0.03 30.91 -8.58
N MET A 43 0.13 30.11 -7.54
CA MET A 43 0.38 28.68 -7.68
C MET A 43 -0.83 27.93 -8.25
N LEU A 44 -2.06 28.38 -7.94
CA LEU A 44 -3.27 27.84 -8.58
C LEU A 44 -3.31 28.17 -10.08
N HIS A 45 -2.93 29.40 -10.47
CA HIS A 45 -2.86 29.79 -11.87
C HIS A 45 -1.83 28.95 -12.62
N GLN A 46 -0.64 28.74 -12.06
CA GLN A 46 0.37 27.85 -12.62
C GLN A 46 -0.15 26.42 -12.79
N ALA A 47 -0.82 25.89 -11.77
CA ALA A 47 -1.44 24.58 -11.85
C ALA A 47 -2.49 24.48 -12.95
N HIS A 48 -3.34 25.49 -13.10
CA HIS A 48 -4.35 25.56 -14.15
C HIS A 48 -3.71 25.55 -15.55
N ASN A 49 -2.65 26.31 -15.78
CA ASN A 49 -1.93 26.34 -17.06
C ASN A 49 -1.39 24.95 -17.42
N ILE A 50 -0.76 24.28 -16.44
CA ILE A 50 -0.21 22.94 -16.64
C ILE A 50 -1.30 21.92 -16.97
N LEU A 51 -2.46 22.02 -16.31
CA LEU A 51 -3.58 21.11 -16.55
C LEU A 51 -4.19 21.30 -17.95
N GLN A 52 -4.11 22.50 -18.53
CA GLN A 52 -4.51 22.74 -19.93
C GLN A 52 -3.54 22.14 -20.95
N GLU A 53 -2.24 22.11 -20.63
CA GLU A 53 -1.21 21.59 -21.55
C GLU A 53 -1.13 20.07 -21.54
N LYS A 54 -1.33 19.43 -20.39
CA LYS A 54 -1.19 17.99 -20.21
C LYS A 54 -2.39 17.40 -19.47
N LYS A 55 -2.61 16.11 -19.68
CA LYS A 55 -3.68 15.35 -19.05
C LYS A 55 -3.30 14.85 -17.63
N TYR A 56 -2.88 15.76 -16.74
CA TYR A 56 -2.79 15.43 -15.33
C TYR A 56 -4.19 15.40 -14.68
N THR A 57 -4.39 14.49 -13.73
CA THR A 57 -5.69 14.35 -13.05
C THR A 57 -5.61 14.91 -11.64
N ILE A 58 -6.04 16.16 -11.46
CA ILE A 58 -6.21 16.82 -10.16
C ILE A 58 -7.69 17.01 -9.90
N HIS A 59 -8.19 16.49 -8.80
CA HIS A 59 -9.62 16.45 -8.47
C HIS A 59 -10.12 17.68 -7.71
N GLY A 60 -9.20 18.44 -7.12
CA GLY A 60 -9.51 19.69 -6.45
C GLY A 60 -8.24 20.48 -6.14
N MET A 61 -8.38 21.80 -6.13
CA MET A 61 -7.28 22.73 -5.84
C MET A 61 -7.80 23.82 -4.90
N ARG A 62 -7.03 24.17 -3.87
CA ARG A 62 -7.42 25.18 -2.87
C ARG A 62 -6.21 25.99 -2.43
N VAL A 63 -6.44 27.30 -2.22
CA VAL A 63 -5.50 28.13 -1.45
C VAL A 63 -5.82 27.97 0.03
N ILE A 64 -4.80 27.68 0.82
CA ILE A 64 -4.92 27.47 2.26
C ILE A 64 -3.86 28.27 3.02
N SER A 65 -4.19 28.68 4.25
CA SER A 65 -3.18 29.21 5.17
C SER A 65 -2.42 28.06 5.87
N THR A 66 -1.24 28.34 6.36
CA THR A 66 -0.43 27.33 7.07
C THR A 66 -1.12 26.83 8.34
N GLU A 67 -1.83 27.71 9.06
CA GLU A 67 -2.57 27.38 10.28
C GLU A 67 -3.71 26.40 10.01
N ASN A 68 -4.31 26.48 8.84
CA ASN A 68 -5.45 25.66 8.44
C ASN A 68 -5.04 24.38 7.66
N ALA A 69 -3.75 24.17 7.40
CA ALA A 69 -3.28 23.10 6.53
C ALA A 69 -3.76 21.70 6.94
N VAL A 70 -3.68 21.37 8.23
CA VAL A 70 -4.11 20.07 8.77
C VAL A 70 -5.63 19.92 8.70
N MET A 71 -6.39 20.97 9.01
CA MET A 71 -7.85 20.96 8.96
C MET A 71 -8.35 20.76 7.52
N GLU A 72 -7.79 21.50 6.55
CA GLU A 72 -8.17 21.37 5.15
C GLU A 72 -7.73 20.00 4.57
N ALA A 73 -6.59 19.46 5.01
CA ALA A 73 -6.19 18.10 4.64
C ALA A 73 -7.18 17.05 5.18
N ARG A 74 -7.57 17.13 6.46
CA ARG A 74 -8.56 16.21 7.03
C ARG A 74 -9.91 16.30 6.34
N LYS A 75 -10.34 17.50 5.96
CA LYS A 75 -11.55 17.69 5.16
C LYS A 75 -11.42 17.07 3.78
N ALA A 76 -10.29 17.25 3.10
CA ALA A 76 -10.02 16.61 1.82
C ALA A 76 -10.05 15.07 1.94
N ILE A 77 -9.47 14.50 3.00
CA ILE A 77 -9.51 13.05 3.29
C ILE A 77 -10.97 12.58 3.48
N ALA A 78 -11.77 13.29 4.25
CA ALA A 78 -13.18 12.98 4.42
C ALA A 78 -13.97 13.05 3.10
N ASP A 79 -13.57 13.93 2.17
CA ASP A 79 -14.11 14.06 0.81
C ASP A 79 -13.56 13.01 -0.16
N GLY A 80 -12.71 12.06 0.31
CA GLY A 80 -12.16 10.94 -0.46
C GLY A 80 -10.81 11.22 -1.12
N ALA A 81 -10.02 12.20 -0.63
CA ALA A 81 -8.64 12.35 -1.07
C ALA A 81 -7.78 11.15 -0.67
N SER A 82 -6.92 10.70 -1.59
CA SER A 82 -5.91 9.65 -1.37
C SER A 82 -4.48 10.18 -1.47
N ILE A 83 -4.29 11.34 -2.10
CA ILE A 83 -3.00 12.01 -2.26
C ILE A 83 -3.22 13.51 -2.10
N ILE A 84 -2.34 14.16 -1.36
CA ILE A 84 -2.28 15.62 -1.27
C ILE A 84 -0.97 16.09 -1.87
N ILE A 85 -1.02 17.15 -2.69
CA ILE A 85 0.15 17.88 -3.15
C ILE A 85 0.20 19.18 -2.34
N ALA A 86 1.32 19.44 -1.67
CA ALA A 86 1.51 20.63 -0.84
C ALA A 86 2.97 21.07 -0.82
N ARG A 87 3.27 22.22 -0.19
CA ARG A 87 4.64 22.78 -0.16
C ARG A 87 5.10 23.11 1.25
N GLY A 88 6.39 22.95 1.50
CA GLY A 88 7.09 23.47 2.68
C GLY A 88 6.45 23.08 4.00
N LEU A 89 6.25 24.05 4.89
CA LEU A 89 5.68 23.81 6.22
C LEU A 89 4.27 23.18 6.16
N GLN A 90 3.43 23.58 5.20
CA GLN A 90 2.11 22.98 5.03
C GLN A 90 2.20 21.47 4.77
N ALA A 91 3.09 21.05 3.86
CA ALA A 91 3.33 19.65 3.57
C ALA A 91 3.85 18.88 4.80
N SER A 92 4.79 19.47 5.54
CA SER A 92 5.34 18.87 6.77
C SER A 92 4.25 18.68 7.84
N LEU A 93 3.41 19.68 8.07
CA LEU A 93 2.30 19.59 9.03
C LEU A 93 1.27 18.53 8.62
N ILE A 94 0.92 18.46 7.34
CA ILE A 94 -0.01 17.44 6.85
C ILE A 94 0.57 16.04 7.05
N LYS A 95 1.84 15.82 6.72
CA LYS A 95 2.53 14.52 6.94
C LYS A 95 2.59 14.14 8.43
N GLN A 96 2.81 15.12 9.31
CA GLN A 96 2.92 14.86 10.74
C GLN A 96 1.57 14.49 11.40
N TYR A 97 0.47 15.05 10.92
CA TYR A 97 -0.84 14.93 11.58
C TYR A 97 -1.90 14.18 10.78
N THR A 98 -1.50 13.54 9.68
CA THR A 98 -2.37 12.68 8.87
C THR A 98 -1.56 11.53 8.27
N ASP A 99 -2.22 10.41 7.96
CA ASP A 99 -1.60 9.24 7.32
C ASP A 99 -1.71 9.28 5.78
N ILE A 100 -2.19 10.41 5.22
CA ILE A 100 -2.32 10.52 3.77
C ILE A 100 -0.96 10.72 3.09
N PRO A 101 -0.68 10.05 1.96
CA PRO A 101 0.49 10.35 1.15
C PRO A 101 0.52 11.80 0.70
N VAL A 102 1.63 12.49 0.97
CA VAL A 102 1.84 13.90 0.58
C VAL A 102 2.98 13.99 -0.41
N VAL A 103 2.71 14.53 -1.59
CA VAL A 103 3.72 14.90 -2.58
C VAL A 103 4.12 16.35 -2.36
N GLU A 104 5.41 16.60 -2.21
CA GLU A 104 5.94 17.94 -1.93
C GLU A 104 6.29 18.67 -3.23
N ILE A 105 5.90 19.95 -3.29
CA ILE A 105 6.36 20.85 -4.36
C ILE A 105 7.75 21.33 -3.98
N VAL A 106 8.76 20.78 -4.64
CA VAL A 106 10.18 21.06 -4.42
C VAL A 106 10.70 21.91 -5.58
N LEU A 107 11.39 23.01 -5.27
CA LEU A 107 12.07 23.82 -6.28
C LEU A 107 13.09 22.98 -7.02
N THR A 108 13.06 23.06 -8.34
CA THR A 108 13.99 22.34 -9.19
C THR A 108 15.38 22.99 -9.17
N ALA A 109 16.40 22.24 -9.55
CA ALA A 109 17.75 22.78 -9.68
C ALA A 109 17.80 23.92 -10.71
N GLN A 110 16.99 23.87 -11.78
CA GLN A 110 16.89 24.93 -12.78
C GLN A 110 16.30 26.21 -12.20
N GLU A 111 15.23 26.11 -11.40
CA GLU A 111 14.61 27.25 -10.72
C GLU A 111 15.58 27.91 -9.74
N MET A 112 16.31 27.10 -8.95
CA MET A 112 17.32 27.58 -8.03
C MET A 112 18.49 28.22 -8.77
N ALA A 113 18.94 27.64 -9.88
CA ALA A 113 19.98 28.21 -10.71
C ALA A 113 19.63 29.63 -11.23
N LEU A 114 18.38 29.81 -11.69
CA LEU A 114 17.87 31.10 -12.13
C LEU A 114 17.85 32.12 -11.00
N LEU A 115 17.47 31.74 -9.78
CA LEU A 115 17.48 32.60 -8.60
C LEU A 115 18.94 33.01 -8.22
N VAL A 116 19.84 32.05 -8.20
CA VAL A 116 21.24 32.29 -7.92
C VAL A 116 21.90 33.20 -8.97
N MET A 117 21.62 33.00 -10.25
CA MET A 117 22.11 33.88 -11.32
C MET A 117 21.61 35.32 -11.16
N ARG A 118 20.32 35.50 -10.82
CA ARG A 118 19.77 36.82 -10.51
C ARG A 118 20.40 37.44 -9.27
N ALA A 119 20.62 36.64 -8.22
CA ALA A 119 21.31 37.12 -7.01
C ALA A 119 22.72 37.62 -7.31
N ARG A 120 23.49 36.90 -8.13
CA ARG A 120 24.82 37.34 -8.57
C ARG A 120 24.79 38.67 -9.34
N GLN A 121 23.79 38.87 -10.19
CA GLN A 121 23.64 40.13 -10.93
C GLN A 121 23.33 41.33 -10.02
N ILE A 122 22.53 41.10 -8.94
CA ILE A 122 22.19 42.16 -7.97
C ILE A 122 23.39 42.53 -7.12
N VAL A 123 24.15 41.54 -6.62
CA VAL A 123 25.24 41.77 -5.67
C VAL A 123 26.49 42.29 -6.36
N ALA A 124 26.75 41.93 -7.61
CA ALA A 124 27.88 42.37 -8.43
C ALA A 124 29.29 42.18 -7.77
N LYS A 125 29.45 41.17 -6.89
CA LYS A 125 30.72 40.74 -6.30
C LYS A 125 31.29 39.53 -7.05
N SER A 126 32.60 39.33 -6.97
CA SER A 126 33.30 38.19 -7.61
C SER A 126 32.81 36.85 -7.04
N ARG A 127 32.63 36.78 -5.72
CA ARG A 127 32.11 35.62 -5.00
C ARG A 127 31.11 36.07 -3.93
N PRO A 128 29.83 36.29 -4.29
CA PRO A 128 28.85 36.76 -3.33
C PRO A 128 28.47 35.66 -2.34
N VAL A 129 28.17 36.05 -1.10
CA VAL A 129 27.63 35.20 -0.07
C VAL A 129 26.08 35.26 -0.14
N ILE A 130 25.45 34.19 -0.54
CA ILE A 130 24.00 34.13 -0.74
C ILE A 130 23.37 33.22 0.30
N ALA A 131 22.42 33.72 1.08
CA ALA A 131 21.63 32.92 1.99
C ALA A 131 20.40 32.37 1.29
N VAL A 132 20.11 31.06 1.46
CA VAL A 132 18.85 30.45 1.13
C VAL A 132 18.11 30.11 2.42
N VAL A 133 16.95 30.73 2.62
CA VAL A 133 16.17 30.62 3.87
C VAL A 133 14.80 30.01 3.60
N GLY A 134 14.45 28.98 4.36
CA GLY A 134 13.14 28.32 4.24
C GLY A 134 13.06 26.99 4.98
N PHE A 135 12.24 26.09 4.49
CA PHE A 135 12.12 24.71 5.00
C PHE A 135 12.87 23.78 4.07
N ARG A 136 13.58 22.80 4.65
CA ARG A 136 14.45 21.87 3.88
C ARG A 136 13.72 21.18 2.72
N ASN A 137 12.48 20.79 2.92
CA ASN A 137 11.66 20.12 1.93
C ASN A 137 11.16 21.01 0.76
N MET A 138 11.57 22.28 0.74
CA MET A 138 11.24 23.19 -0.38
C MET A 138 12.31 23.21 -1.46
N PHE A 139 13.49 22.64 -1.22
CA PHE A 139 14.67 22.83 -2.03
C PHE A 139 15.23 21.52 -2.56
N CYS A 140 15.71 21.54 -3.80
CA CYS A 140 16.53 20.47 -4.37
C CYS A 140 17.88 20.35 -3.66
N ASP A 141 18.68 19.37 -4.04
CA ASP A 141 20.09 19.31 -3.64
C ASP A 141 20.88 20.42 -4.33
N MET A 142 21.57 21.21 -3.52
CA MET A 142 22.38 22.36 -3.95
C MET A 142 23.87 22.18 -3.62
N SER A 143 24.34 20.97 -3.37
CA SER A 143 25.69 20.67 -2.86
C SER A 143 26.82 21.20 -3.74
N TYR A 144 26.60 21.38 -5.06
CA TYR A 144 27.61 21.84 -6.00
C TYR A 144 27.39 23.27 -6.52
N PHE A 145 26.42 24.01 -5.97
CA PHE A 145 26.11 25.36 -6.45
C PHE A 145 27.24 26.35 -6.26
N ASP A 146 27.99 26.20 -5.20
CA ASP A 146 29.18 27.07 -4.91
C ASP A 146 30.20 27.03 -6.04
N GLU A 147 30.54 25.83 -6.49
CA GLU A 147 31.51 25.59 -7.55
C GLU A 147 30.95 26.00 -8.93
N LEU A 148 29.71 25.58 -9.22
CA LEU A 148 29.08 25.83 -10.52
C LEU A 148 28.84 27.31 -10.78
N TYR A 149 28.49 28.08 -9.75
CA TYR A 149 28.09 29.48 -9.91
C TYR A 149 29.11 30.47 -9.33
N GLY A 150 30.21 29.99 -8.72
CA GLY A 150 31.25 30.86 -8.14
C GLY A 150 30.71 31.75 -7.02
N ILE A 151 29.95 31.17 -6.11
CA ILE A 151 29.30 31.83 -4.97
C ILE A 151 29.71 31.15 -3.64
N ASP A 152 29.31 31.72 -2.52
CA ASP A 152 29.26 31.08 -1.20
C ASP A 152 27.76 30.94 -0.84
N LEU A 153 27.18 29.75 -1.04
CA LEU A 153 25.75 29.48 -0.80
C LEU A 153 25.57 28.95 0.61
N ARG A 154 24.92 29.73 1.47
CA ARG A 154 24.62 29.32 2.85
C ARG A 154 23.17 28.97 3.02
N MET A 155 22.91 27.79 3.57
CA MET A 155 21.57 27.27 3.75
C MET A 155 21.12 27.44 5.20
N TYR A 156 19.98 28.12 5.40
CA TYR A 156 19.38 28.42 6.70
C TYR A 156 17.97 27.81 6.75
N PHE A 157 17.86 26.63 7.31
CA PHE A 157 16.59 25.89 7.33
C PHE A 157 15.92 25.94 8.69
N ALA A 158 14.61 26.22 8.67
CA ALA A 158 13.74 26.14 9.82
C ALA A 158 13.01 24.78 9.87
N GLU A 159 12.79 24.28 11.07
CA GLU A 159 11.93 23.12 11.31
C GLU A 159 10.48 23.57 11.62
N GLN A 160 10.33 24.74 12.21
CA GLN A 160 9.04 25.32 12.58
C GLN A 160 8.91 26.76 12.07
N GLY A 161 7.68 27.18 11.75
CA GLY A 161 7.43 28.53 11.24
C GLY A 161 7.87 29.65 12.20
N ALA A 162 7.73 29.44 13.51
CA ALA A 162 8.15 30.40 14.53
C ALA A 162 9.67 30.67 14.55
N GLN A 163 10.49 29.77 14.03
CA GLN A 163 11.94 29.90 13.98
C GLN A 163 12.42 30.80 12.83
N LEU A 164 11.62 30.95 11.76
CA LEU A 164 12.02 31.68 10.55
C LEU A 164 12.55 33.09 10.82
N PRO A 165 11.88 33.94 11.63
CA PRO A 165 12.41 35.29 11.88
C PRO A 165 13.80 35.31 12.52
N GLY A 166 14.05 34.40 13.49
CA GLY A 166 15.36 34.29 14.14
C GLY A 166 16.44 33.79 13.18
N ILE A 167 16.09 32.84 12.33
CA ILE A 167 17.00 32.27 11.32
C ILE A 167 17.41 33.32 10.27
N VAL A 168 16.45 34.15 9.80
CA VAL A 168 16.76 35.24 8.87
C VAL A 168 17.69 36.28 9.50
N ARG A 169 17.41 36.70 10.75
CA ARG A 169 18.28 37.65 11.48
C ARG A 169 19.70 37.08 11.60
N ARG A 170 19.84 35.80 11.94
CA ARG A 170 21.13 35.14 11.99
C ARG A 170 21.84 35.16 10.66
N ALA A 171 21.18 34.89 9.53
CA ALA A 171 21.75 34.99 8.21
C ALA A 171 22.27 36.39 7.92
N VAL A 172 21.52 37.46 8.32
CA VAL A 172 21.94 38.86 8.20
C VAL A 172 23.17 39.15 9.07
N GLU A 173 23.16 38.67 10.34
CA GLU A 173 24.31 38.82 11.26
C GLU A 173 25.57 38.11 10.77
N ASP A 174 25.41 36.98 10.07
CA ASP A 174 26.52 36.24 9.44
C ASP A 174 27.10 36.95 8.20
N GLY A 175 26.59 38.16 7.87
CA GLY A 175 27.12 39.05 6.85
C GLY A 175 26.87 38.56 5.41
N VAL A 176 25.71 37.98 5.13
CA VAL A 176 25.35 37.57 3.77
C VAL A 176 25.07 38.79 2.88
N ASP A 177 25.40 38.66 1.60
CA ASP A 177 25.24 39.76 0.64
C ASP A 177 23.81 39.83 0.07
N LEU A 178 23.08 38.70 0.08
CA LEU A 178 21.70 38.61 -0.41
C LEU A 178 20.99 37.43 0.24
N VAL A 179 19.70 37.60 0.48
CA VAL A 179 18.81 36.57 1.02
C VAL A 179 17.81 36.12 -0.06
N ILE A 180 17.73 34.79 -0.31
CA ILE A 180 16.69 34.17 -1.11
C ILE A 180 15.73 33.45 -0.13
N GLY A 181 14.43 33.83 -0.12
CA GLY A 181 13.47 33.21 0.79
C GLY A 181 12.02 33.58 0.51
N GLY A 182 11.13 33.13 1.38
CA GLY A 182 9.71 33.48 1.35
C GLY A 182 9.44 34.89 1.90
N ASP A 183 8.14 35.25 2.06
CA ASP A 183 7.71 36.59 2.50
C ASP A 183 8.41 37.06 3.78
N THR A 184 8.44 36.22 4.80
CA THR A 184 9.10 36.54 6.08
C THR A 184 10.59 36.84 5.91
N ALA A 185 11.28 36.07 5.06
CA ALA A 185 12.69 36.26 4.81
C ALA A 185 12.98 37.55 4.05
N VAL A 186 12.18 37.84 3.02
CA VAL A 186 12.26 39.06 2.22
C VAL A 186 11.98 40.30 3.09
N SER A 187 10.91 40.28 3.91
CA SER A 187 10.57 41.42 4.78
C SER A 187 11.71 41.75 5.74
N ILE A 188 12.19 40.76 6.50
CA ILE A 188 13.24 40.97 7.51
C ILE A 188 14.59 41.39 6.85
N ALA A 189 14.97 40.77 5.72
CA ALA A 189 16.17 41.16 5.01
C ALA A 189 16.09 42.60 4.50
N THR A 190 14.93 43.00 3.96
CA THR A 190 14.67 44.37 3.50
C THR A 190 14.74 45.38 4.65
N GLU A 191 14.13 45.08 5.80
CA GLU A 191 14.21 45.91 7.02
C GLU A 191 15.66 46.07 7.51
N ALA A 192 16.46 45.02 7.34
CA ALA A 192 17.90 45.05 7.69
C ALA A 192 18.81 45.72 6.62
N GLY A 193 18.24 46.18 5.50
CA GLY A 193 19.00 46.77 4.40
C GLY A 193 19.78 45.75 3.55
N VAL A 194 19.48 44.45 3.66
CA VAL A 194 20.13 43.41 2.86
C VAL A 194 19.26 43.12 1.62
N PRO A 195 19.83 43.12 0.41
CA PRO A 195 19.12 42.72 -0.81
C PRO A 195 18.46 41.35 -0.67
N SER A 196 17.29 41.22 -1.23
CA SER A 196 16.54 39.96 -1.13
C SER A 196 15.86 39.58 -2.43
N LEU A 197 15.70 38.29 -2.66
CA LEU A 197 14.91 37.71 -3.75
C LEU A 197 13.82 36.79 -3.18
N PHE A 198 12.63 37.00 -3.70
CA PHE A 198 11.50 36.15 -3.32
C PHE A 198 11.65 34.75 -3.97
N LEU A 199 11.42 33.72 -3.17
CA LEU A 199 11.47 32.32 -3.56
C LEU A 199 10.18 31.96 -4.35
N SER A 200 10.09 32.41 -5.59
CA SER A 200 8.97 32.09 -6.48
C SER A 200 9.09 30.66 -7.01
N THR A 201 7.98 29.94 -7.06
CA THR A 201 7.86 28.71 -7.84
C THR A 201 7.59 29.07 -9.30
N THR A 202 8.06 28.24 -10.20
CA THR A 202 7.64 28.25 -11.61
C THR A 202 6.72 27.06 -11.90
N GLU A 203 6.28 26.93 -13.13
CA GLU A 203 5.49 25.78 -13.57
C GLU A 203 6.28 24.45 -13.51
N ASP A 204 7.63 24.51 -13.50
CA ASP A 204 8.45 23.30 -13.55
C ASP A 204 8.36 22.48 -12.25
N SER A 205 8.53 23.10 -11.09
CA SER A 205 8.34 22.40 -9.80
C SER A 205 6.92 21.89 -9.60
N MET A 206 5.91 22.64 -10.03
CA MET A 206 4.53 22.21 -10.00
C MET A 206 4.27 21.00 -10.92
N ARG A 207 4.83 21.03 -12.13
CA ARG A 207 4.76 19.94 -13.11
C ARG A 207 5.39 18.66 -12.59
N GLN A 208 6.54 18.76 -11.93
CA GLN A 208 7.20 17.61 -11.31
C GLN A 208 6.37 17.03 -10.16
N ALA A 209 5.79 17.88 -9.32
CA ALA A 209 4.91 17.42 -8.25
C ALA A 209 3.65 16.71 -8.77
N MET A 210 3.02 17.24 -9.82
CA MET A 210 1.87 16.60 -10.47
C MET A 210 2.24 15.25 -11.10
N ALA A 211 3.39 15.17 -11.79
CA ALA A 211 3.86 13.91 -12.37
C ALA A 211 4.16 12.86 -11.29
N MET A 212 4.77 13.28 -10.18
CA MET A 212 5.01 12.40 -9.03
C MET A 212 3.71 11.90 -8.41
N ALA A 213 2.70 12.76 -8.28
CA ALA A 213 1.39 12.38 -7.76
C ALA A 213 0.68 11.37 -8.68
N GLU A 214 0.79 11.51 -10.01
CA GLU A 214 0.25 10.51 -10.95
C GLU A 214 0.95 9.15 -10.82
N ASN A 215 2.29 9.14 -10.71
CA ASN A 215 3.05 7.91 -10.53
C ASN A 215 2.65 7.21 -9.22
N LEU A 216 2.47 7.98 -8.15
CA LEU A 216 2.03 7.46 -6.85
C LEU A 216 0.59 6.91 -6.91
N ASP A 217 -0.32 7.64 -7.55
CA ASP A 217 -1.71 7.18 -7.76
C ASP A 217 -1.77 5.90 -8.58
N TYR A 218 -0.94 5.81 -9.63
CA TYR A 218 -0.82 4.59 -10.43
C TYR A 218 -0.31 3.40 -9.58
N ALA A 219 0.75 3.60 -8.80
CA ALA A 219 1.30 2.56 -7.93
C ALA A 219 0.26 2.07 -6.89
N MET A 220 -0.44 2.99 -6.24
CA MET A 220 -1.51 2.67 -5.30
C MET A 220 -2.69 1.93 -5.96
N LYS A 221 -3.04 2.28 -7.19
CA LYS A 221 -4.08 1.57 -7.96
C LYS A 221 -3.67 0.15 -8.33
N VAL A 222 -2.41 -0.04 -8.73
CA VAL A 222 -1.86 -1.38 -9.03
C VAL A 222 -1.89 -2.24 -7.77
N GLU A 223 -1.43 -1.73 -6.64
CA GLU A 223 -1.45 -2.43 -5.36
C GLU A 223 -2.88 -2.83 -4.95
N LYS A 224 -3.82 -1.88 -4.94
CA LYS A 224 -5.24 -2.16 -4.63
C LYS A 224 -5.85 -3.21 -5.57
N LYS A 225 -5.54 -3.12 -6.87
CA LYS A 225 -6.02 -4.10 -7.86
C LYS A 225 -5.46 -5.49 -7.58
N THR A 226 -4.17 -5.59 -7.28
CA THR A 226 -3.51 -6.87 -6.95
C THR A 226 -4.09 -7.46 -5.67
N ALA A 227 -4.29 -6.65 -4.63
CA ALA A 227 -4.91 -7.08 -3.39
C ALA A 227 -6.34 -7.61 -3.61
N ALA A 228 -7.17 -6.88 -4.39
CA ALA A 228 -8.52 -7.31 -4.72
C ALA A 228 -8.56 -8.60 -5.57
N GLN A 229 -7.60 -8.78 -6.49
CA GLN A 229 -7.47 -10.02 -7.26
C GLN A 229 -7.12 -11.20 -6.34
N MET A 230 -6.19 -11.01 -5.40
CA MET A 230 -5.82 -12.03 -4.42
C MET A 230 -7.00 -12.38 -3.49
N GLU A 231 -7.73 -11.38 -2.98
CA GLU A 231 -8.94 -11.59 -2.19
C GLU A 231 -9.95 -12.44 -2.97
N THR A 232 -10.19 -12.09 -4.24
CA THR A 232 -11.10 -12.86 -5.11
C THR A 232 -10.63 -14.31 -5.29
N LEU A 233 -9.35 -14.54 -5.54
CA LEU A 233 -8.81 -15.91 -5.67
C LEU A 233 -9.01 -16.73 -4.39
N LEU A 234 -8.82 -16.13 -3.23
CA LEU A 234 -9.04 -16.77 -1.93
C LEU A 234 -10.52 -17.08 -1.71
N ASP A 235 -11.42 -16.17 -2.05
CA ASP A 235 -12.87 -16.33 -1.87
C ASP A 235 -13.46 -17.43 -2.76
N TYR A 236 -12.90 -17.62 -3.95
CA TYR A 236 -13.31 -18.67 -4.89
C TYR A 236 -12.48 -19.97 -4.77
N SER A 237 -11.56 -20.04 -3.82
CA SER A 237 -10.82 -21.27 -3.51
C SER A 237 -11.75 -22.36 -2.99
N PHE A 238 -11.50 -23.59 -3.40
CA PHE A 238 -12.19 -24.78 -2.84
C PHE A 238 -11.61 -25.22 -1.50
N SER A 239 -10.46 -24.66 -1.11
CA SER A 239 -9.74 -24.99 0.12
C SER A 239 -9.96 -23.90 1.15
N GLY A 240 -10.04 -24.29 2.42
CA GLY A 240 -9.92 -23.32 3.51
C GLY A 240 -8.53 -22.69 3.52
N VAL A 241 -8.44 -21.37 3.67
CA VAL A 241 -7.17 -20.66 3.72
C VAL A 241 -7.12 -19.77 4.95
N ILE A 242 -5.99 -19.83 5.69
CA ILE A 242 -5.64 -18.92 6.78
C ILE A 242 -4.34 -18.24 6.42
N ARG A 243 -4.26 -16.94 6.61
CA ARG A 243 -3.01 -16.17 6.54
C ARG A 243 -2.57 -15.78 7.95
N LEU A 244 -1.28 -16.02 8.24
CA LEU A 244 -0.64 -15.66 9.50
C LEU A 244 0.39 -14.57 9.27
N ASP A 245 0.63 -13.75 10.28
CA ASP A 245 1.80 -12.88 10.35
C ASP A 245 3.05 -13.63 10.85
N SER A 246 4.16 -12.92 11.01
CA SER A 246 5.43 -13.46 11.51
C SER A 246 5.38 -13.95 12.97
N GLN A 247 4.33 -13.61 13.70
CA GLN A 247 4.10 -14.02 15.09
C GLN A 247 3.14 -15.22 15.19
N GLY A 248 2.56 -15.66 14.06
CA GLY A 248 1.55 -16.74 14.04
C GLY A 248 0.13 -16.25 14.36
N LEU A 249 -0.11 -14.93 14.35
CA LEU A 249 -1.45 -14.38 14.52
C LEU A 249 -2.21 -14.41 13.20
N ILE A 250 -3.49 -14.71 13.27
CA ILE A 250 -4.37 -14.77 12.11
C ILE A 250 -4.63 -13.36 11.57
N THR A 251 -4.26 -13.11 10.32
CA THR A 251 -4.50 -11.83 9.63
C THR A 251 -5.70 -11.88 8.68
N ALA A 252 -5.97 -13.04 8.08
CA ALA A 252 -7.12 -13.24 7.21
C ALA A 252 -7.53 -14.72 7.16
N VAL A 253 -8.82 -14.98 6.90
CA VAL A 253 -9.36 -16.29 6.57
C VAL A 253 -10.34 -16.15 5.42
N ASN A 254 -10.43 -17.18 4.57
CA ASN A 254 -11.39 -17.17 3.47
C ASN A 254 -12.74 -17.79 3.92
N PRO A 255 -13.85 -17.60 3.17
CA PRO A 255 -15.16 -18.11 3.53
C PRO A 255 -15.23 -19.63 3.73
N VAL A 256 -14.40 -20.39 2.98
CA VAL A 256 -14.33 -21.85 3.15
C VAL A 256 -13.76 -22.23 4.50
N MET A 257 -12.76 -21.47 4.97
CA MET A 257 -12.17 -21.70 6.29
C MET A 257 -13.09 -21.27 7.41
N GLU A 258 -13.87 -20.19 7.25
CA GLU A 258 -14.93 -19.81 8.19
C GLU A 258 -15.93 -20.96 8.38
N ASP A 259 -16.34 -21.62 7.28
CA ASP A 259 -17.23 -22.76 7.31
C ASP A 259 -16.60 -24.01 7.97
N ILE A 260 -15.27 -24.19 7.85
CA ILE A 260 -14.55 -25.30 8.49
C ILE A 260 -14.42 -25.06 10.01
N ILE A 261 -14.04 -23.84 10.42
CA ILE A 261 -13.84 -23.49 11.83
C ILE A 261 -15.20 -23.24 12.54
N GLY A 262 -16.21 -22.77 11.79
CA GLY A 262 -17.52 -22.38 12.34
C GLY A 262 -17.52 -21.00 12.99
N LYS A 263 -16.53 -20.14 12.68
CA LYS A 263 -16.39 -18.77 13.17
C LYS A 263 -16.13 -17.80 12.02
N LYS A 264 -16.57 -16.56 12.15
CA LYS A 264 -16.32 -15.50 11.18
C LYS A 264 -14.93 -14.90 11.30
N GLN A 265 -14.41 -14.34 10.22
CA GLN A 265 -13.08 -13.72 10.16
C GLN A 265 -12.87 -12.68 11.27
N GLU A 266 -13.89 -11.87 11.57
CA GLU A 266 -13.82 -10.82 12.61
C GLU A 266 -13.55 -11.39 14.01
N GLN A 267 -13.97 -12.65 14.26
CA GLN A 267 -13.75 -13.35 15.52
C GLN A 267 -12.40 -14.07 15.59
N LEU A 268 -11.79 -14.31 14.43
CA LEU A 268 -10.54 -15.07 14.29
C LEU A 268 -9.33 -14.16 14.15
N LYS A 269 -9.50 -12.98 13.58
CA LYS A 269 -8.42 -12.03 13.32
C LYS A 269 -7.75 -11.59 14.62
N GLY A 270 -6.42 -11.68 14.66
CA GLY A 270 -5.60 -11.34 15.81
C GLY A 270 -5.44 -12.46 16.85
N LEU A 271 -6.13 -13.60 16.69
CA LEU A 271 -5.91 -14.77 17.54
C LEU A 271 -4.65 -15.52 17.10
N PHE A 272 -3.97 -16.13 18.06
CA PHE A 272 -2.88 -17.05 17.80
C PHE A 272 -3.42 -18.36 17.24
N VAL A 273 -2.91 -18.83 16.11
CA VAL A 273 -3.47 -20.02 15.43
C VAL A 273 -3.37 -21.29 16.26
N GLY A 274 -2.35 -21.40 17.14
CA GLY A 274 -2.18 -22.51 18.06
C GLY A 274 -3.31 -22.65 19.09
N GLU A 275 -4.03 -21.57 19.41
CA GLU A 275 -5.20 -21.63 20.30
C GLU A 275 -6.41 -22.33 19.63
N LEU A 276 -6.48 -22.21 18.31
CA LEU A 276 -7.56 -22.85 17.54
C LEU A 276 -7.27 -24.31 17.19
N ALA A 277 -5.99 -24.63 17.01
CA ALA A 277 -5.52 -25.98 16.68
C ALA A 277 -4.23 -26.29 17.44
N PRO A 278 -4.29 -26.97 18.59
CA PRO A 278 -3.10 -27.28 19.40
C PRO A 278 -2.02 -28.07 18.64
N LEU A 279 -2.37 -28.82 17.61
CA LEU A 279 -1.42 -29.50 16.71
C LEU A 279 -0.59 -28.54 15.85
N LEU A 280 -1.04 -27.30 15.67
CA LEU A 280 -0.27 -26.19 15.08
C LEU A 280 0.56 -25.47 16.16
N GLY A 281 1.09 -26.23 17.11
CA GLY A 281 1.85 -25.71 18.23
C GLY A 281 3.19 -25.05 17.85
N GLU A 282 3.93 -24.60 18.84
CA GLU A 282 5.17 -23.83 18.69
C GLU A 282 6.20 -24.49 17.78
N GLU A 283 6.30 -25.83 17.78
CA GLU A 283 7.29 -26.55 16.98
C GLU A 283 7.01 -26.44 15.48
N VAL A 284 5.76 -26.64 15.05
CA VAL A 284 5.36 -26.52 13.63
C VAL A 284 5.51 -25.06 13.16
N LEU A 285 5.05 -24.13 14.00
CA LEU A 285 5.17 -22.70 13.69
C LEU A 285 6.63 -22.24 13.67
N ARG A 286 7.49 -22.77 14.54
CA ARG A 286 8.92 -22.49 14.52
C ARG A 286 9.57 -22.94 13.22
N GLN A 287 9.28 -24.15 12.73
CA GLN A 287 9.79 -24.65 11.46
C GLN A 287 9.39 -23.77 10.29
N VAL A 288 8.13 -23.34 10.25
CA VAL A 288 7.60 -22.53 9.16
C VAL A 288 8.03 -21.07 9.26
N LEU A 289 7.81 -20.43 10.41
CA LEU A 289 8.03 -18.98 10.57
C LEU A 289 9.49 -18.60 10.81
N LYS A 290 10.31 -19.50 11.41
CA LYS A 290 11.73 -19.20 11.69
C LYS A 290 12.68 -19.90 10.72
N GLU A 291 12.41 -21.16 10.37
CA GLU A 291 13.27 -21.92 9.47
C GLU A 291 12.88 -21.83 8.01
N GLY A 292 11.70 -21.24 7.69
CA GLY A 292 11.22 -21.10 6.33
C GLY A 292 10.91 -22.42 5.62
N LYS A 293 10.57 -23.47 6.37
CA LYS A 293 10.27 -24.81 5.82
C LYS A 293 8.78 -25.07 5.81
N ASP A 294 8.28 -25.67 4.73
CA ASP A 294 6.90 -26.12 4.64
C ASP A 294 6.62 -27.22 5.68
N SER A 295 5.39 -27.29 6.14
CA SER A 295 4.91 -28.36 7.01
C SER A 295 3.55 -28.83 6.56
N SER A 296 3.20 -30.09 6.85
CA SER A 296 1.88 -30.60 6.56
C SER A 296 1.43 -31.60 7.62
N LEU A 297 0.15 -31.53 8.00
CA LEU A 297 -0.40 -32.42 9.02
C LEU A 297 -1.90 -32.61 8.85
N PHE A 298 -2.42 -33.65 9.48
CA PHE A 298 -3.86 -33.87 9.61
C PHE A 298 -4.35 -33.21 10.90
N LEU A 299 -5.42 -32.44 10.76
CA LEU A 299 -6.06 -31.71 11.84
C LEU A 299 -7.55 -32.07 11.88
N GLU A 300 -8.18 -31.75 13.00
CA GLU A 300 -9.63 -31.73 13.15
C GLU A 300 -10.06 -30.35 13.63
N TRP A 301 -10.86 -29.65 12.83
CA TRP A 301 -11.47 -28.39 13.22
C TRP A 301 -12.98 -28.54 13.25
N ASN A 302 -13.59 -28.24 14.41
CA ASN A 302 -15.04 -28.34 14.60
C ASN A 302 -15.60 -29.66 14.06
N HIS A 303 -14.98 -30.79 14.47
CA HIS A 303 -15.31 -32.16 14.02
C HIS A 303 -15.16 -32.41 12.52
N THR A 304 -14.52 -31.50 11.80
CA THR A 304 -14.20 -31.66 10.37
C THR A 304 -12.74 -32.09 10.22
N PRO A 305 -12.46 -33.31 9.73
CA PRO A 305 -11.10 -33.71 9.47
C PRO A 305 -10.57 -33.02 8.22
N VAL A 306 -9.39 -32.41 8.34
CA VAL A 306 -8.73 -31.68 7.25
C VAL A 306 -7.28 -32.09 7.14
N PHE A 307 -6.77 -32.08 5.92
CA PHE A 307 -5.34 -32.08 5.66
C PHE A 307 -4.88 -30.64 5.49
N ALA A 308 -3.97 -30.18 6.34
CA ALA A 308 -3.43 -28.83 6.33
C ALA A 308 -2.01 -28.84 5.79
N VAL A 309 -1.71 -27.91 4.89
CA VAL A 309 -0.35 -27.56 4.43
C VAL A 309 -0.07 -26.15 4.90
N ILE A 310 1.07 -25.95 5.54
CA ILE A 310 1.53 -24.67 6.06
C ILE A 310 2.80 -24.29 5.29
N ALA A 311 2.76 -23.19 4.57
CA ALA A 311 3.88 -22.69 3.78
C ALA A 311 4.28 -21.29 4.26
N PRO A 312 5.61 -20.99 4.37
CA PRO A 312 6.08 -19.66 4.72
C PRO A 312 5.82 -18.68 3.57
N VAL A 313 5.50 -17.44 3.91
CA VAL A 313 5.47 -16.32 2.96
C VAL A 313 6.82 -15.62 3.02
N LEU A 314 7.58 -15.72 1.94
CA LEU A 314 8.92 -15.15 1.83
C LEU A 314 8.86 -13.81 1.09
N TYR A 315 9.49 -12.79 1.66
CA TYR A 315 9.75 -11.50 1.03
C TYR A 315 11.21 -11.09 1.29
N GLU A 316 11.97 -10.79 0.24
CA GLU A 316 13.40 -10.45 0.33
C GLU A 316 14.21 -11.41 1.22
N GLU A 317 14.00 -12.72 1.04
CA GLU A 317 14.62 -13.82 1.82
C GLU A 317 14.24 -13.84 3.32
N ARG A 318 13.25 -13.05 3.74
CA ARG A 318 12.71 -13.06 5.10
C ARG A 318 11.33 -13.67 5.14
N VAL A 319 11.03 -14.36 6.22
CA VAL A 319 9.70 -14.91 6.46
C VAL A 319 8.81 -13.81 7.06
N GLU A 320 7.85 -13.33 6.29
CA GLU A 320 6.88 -12.29 6.71
C GLU A 320 5.62 -12.88 7.34
N GLY A 321 5.45 -14.19 7.24
CA GLY A 321 4.29 -14.89 7.78
C GLY A 321 4.14 -16.28 7.18
N ALA A 322 2.92 -16.84 7.27
CA ALA A 322 2.63 -18.14 6.67
C ALA A 322 1.20 -18.18 6.09
N ILE A 323 0.99 -19.11 5.16
CA ILE A 323 -0.33 -19.46 4.65
C ILE A 323 -0.60 -20.92 5.02
N ILE A 324 -1.77 -21.17 5.61
CA ILE A 324 -2.28 -22.50 5.88
C ILE A 324 -3.39 -22.78 4.88
N THR A 325 -3.26 -23.85 4.11
CA THR A 325 -4.31 -24.35 3.21
C THR A 325 -4.89 -25.64 3.78
N CYS A 326 -6.23 -25.72 3.90
CA CYS A 326 -6.93 -26.83 4.49
C CYS A 326 -7.87 -27.49 3.47
N HIS A 327 -7.67 -28.77 3.25
CA HIS A 327 -8.54 -29.59 2.41
C HIS A 327 -9.40 -30.51 3.30
N LYS A 328 -10.72 -30.46 3.15
CA LYS A 328 -11.61 -31.44 3.82
C LYS A 328 -11.25 -32.83 3.35
N THR A 329 -10.89 -33.71 4.26
CA THR A 329 -10.69 -35.13 3.95
C THR A 329 -12.01 -35.83 4.15
N ALA A 330 -12.35 -36.77 3.25
CA ALA A 330 -13.47 -37.65 3.51
C ALA A 330 -13.23 -38.35 4.86
N PRO A 331 -14.26 -38.50 5.72
CA PRO A 331 -14.11 -39.27 6.94
C PRO A 331 -13.48 -40.61 6.57
N ARG A 332 -12.35 -40.96 7.18
CA ARG A 332 -11.82 -42.33 7.04
C ARG A 332 -12.92 -43.25 7.40
N ALA A 333 -13.62 -43.81 6.40
CA ALA A 333 -14.65 -44.80 6.60
C ALA A 333 -14.06 -45.87 7.51
N GLY A 334 -14.69 -45.99 8.65
CA GLY A 334 -14.23 -46.67 9.84
C GLY A 334 -13.43 -47.94 9.59
N THR A 335 -12.44 -48.11 10.46
CA THR A 335 -11.81 -49.35 10.89
C THR A 335 -11.77 -50.50 9.86
N LYS A 336 -10.62 -51.07 9.71
CA LYS A 336 -10.38 -52.30 8.93
C LYS A 336 -11.52 -53.32 9.03
N GLU A 337 -12.25 -53.37 10.11
CA GLU A 337 -13.41 -54.23 10.36
C GLU A 337 -14.61 -53.94 9.44
N LYS A 338 -15.00 -52.68 9.20
CA LYS A 338 -16.10 -52.36 8.28
C LYS A 338 -15.72 -52.59 6.81
N ARG A 339 -14.45 -52.43 6.45
CA ARG A 339 -13.96 -52.80 5.11
C ARG A 339 -13.94 -54.32 4.91
N GLN A 340 -13.59 -55.08 5.96
CA GLN A 340 -13.66 -56.56 5.91
C GLN A 340 -15.10 -57.04 5.87
N GLU A 341 -15.98 -56.43 6.61
CA GLU A 341 -17.42 -56.79 6.61
C GLU A 341 -18.11 -56.42 5.29
N GLN A 342 -17.75 -55.29 4.67
CA GLN A 342 -18.21 -54.96 3.31
C GLN A 342 -17.63 -55.89 2.25
N ARG A 343 -16.36 -56.27 2.34
CA ARG A 343 -15.74 -57.28 1.47
C ARG A 343 -16.42 -58.62 1.63
N ARG A 344 -16.66 -59.12 2.86
CA ARG A 344 -17.41 -60.35 3.12
C ARG A 344 -18.82 -60.31 2.52
N LYS A 345 -19.54 -59.20 2.72
CA LYS A 345 -20.89 -59.03 2.15
C LYS A 345 -20.91 -58.92 0.62
N GLN A 346 -19.79 -58.48 -0.01
CA GLN A 346 -19.62 -58.46 -1.47
C GLN A 346 -19.24 -59.85 -2.00
N GLU A 347 -18.38 -60.57 -1.29
CA GLU A 347 -18.00 -61.92 -1.62
C GLU A 347 -19.19 -62.92 -1.48
N GLU A 348 -20.02 -62.73 -0.44
CA GLU A 348 -21.25 -63.51 -0.26
C GLU A 348 -22.32 -63.21 -1.33
N ARG A 349 -22.27 -62.10 -2.04
CA ARG A 349 -23.16 -61.72 -3.14
C ARG A 349 -22.65 -62.12 -4.53
N GLY A 350 -21.49 -62.80 -4.61
CA GLY A 350 -20.96 -63.31 -5.84
C GLY A 350 -20.63 -62.27 -6.92
N LEU A 351 -20.46 -60.99 -6.51
CA LEU A 351 -20.07 -59.94 -7.44
C LEU A 351 -18.53 -59.84 -7.52
N PRO A 352 -17.91 -59.98 -8.71
CA PRO A 352 -16.49 -59.79 -8.86
C PRO A 352 -16.13 -58.35 -8.55
N PRO A 353 -14.87 -58.04 -8.06
CA PRO A 353 -14.43 -56.68 -7.86
C PRO A 353 -14.51 -55.90 -9.16
N LEU A 354 -15.14 -54.73 -9.08
CA LEU A 354 -15.50 -53.88 -10.23
C LEU A 354 -14.31 -53.47 -11.12
N VAL A 355 -13.10 -53.41 -10.60
CA VAL A 355 -11.85 -53.18 -11.34
C VAL A 355 -10.70 -53.87 -10.60
N ARG A 356 -9.89 -54.63 -11.29
CA ARG A 356 -8.61 -55.15 -10.81
C ARG A 356 -7.45 -54.33 -11.39
N PHE A 357 -6.28 -54.42 -10.78
CA PHE A 357 -5.05 -53.74 -11.29
C PHE A 357 -4.73 -54.21 -12.72
N GLU A 358 -5.05 -55.43 -13.05
CA GLU A 358 -4.90 -56.03 -14.36
C GLU A 358 -5.85 -55.45 -15.42
N ASP A 359 -6.93 -54.82 -14.99
CA ASP A 359 -7.96 -54.17 -15.85
C ASP A 359 -7.53 -52.78 -16.28
N ILE A 360 -6.43 -52.25 -15.74
CA ILE A 360 -5.91 -50.94 -16.11
C ILE A 360 -5.12 -51.06 -17.42
N LEU A 361 -5.63 -50.47 -18.49
CA LEU A 361 -4.95 -50.40 -19.77
C LEU A 361 -3.58 -49.74 -19.66
N GLN A 362 -2.51 -50.51 -19.79
CA GLN A 362 -1.12 -50.08 -19.68
C GLN A 362 -0.57 -49.73 -21.07
N GLY A 363 -0.97 -48.56 -21.58
CA GLY A 363 -0.60 -48.12 -22.93
C GLY A 363 0.82 -47.55 -23.10
N SER A 364 1.56 -47.24 -21.99
CA SER A 364 2.90 -46.69 -22.09
C SER A 364 3.91 -47.42 -21.20
N PRO A 365 5.23 -47.44 -21.58
CA PRO A 365 6.28 -48.08 -20.77
C PRO A 365 6.39 -47.52 -19.35
N ALA A 366 6.17 -46.23 -19.17
CA ALA A 366 6.19 -45.56 -17.85
C ALA A 366 5.02 -46.02 -16.92
N MET A 367 3.85 -46.31 -17.50
CA MET A 367 2.71 -46.82 -16.78
C MET A 367 2.92 -48.30 -16.37
N GLN A 368 3.58 -49.10 -17.18
CA GLN A 368 3.93 -50.49 -16.88
C GLN A 368 4.94 -50.59 -15.72
N GLU A 369 5.85 -49.62 -15.61
CA GLU A 369 6.81 -49.57 -14.50
C GLU A 369 6.18 -49.13 -13.18
N CYS A 370 5.18 -48.26 -13.25
CA CYS A 370 4.43 -47.79 -12.08
C CYS A 370 3.55 -48.87 -11.44
N VAL A 371 3.05 -49.82 -12.24
CA VAL A 371 2.21 -50.92 -11.79
C VAL A 371 3.02 -52.12 -11.24
N ARG A 372 4.32 -52.22 -11.60
CA ARG A 372 5.24 -53.24 -11.09
C ARG A 372 5.91 -52.91 -9.74
N ARG A 373 5.80 -51.65 -9.28
CA ARG A 373 6.22 -51.19 -7.94
C ARG A 373 5.02 -51.16 -6.97
#